data_6afbbfb708727e7e4dce41eb45d2f2e2
#
_entry.id   6afbbfb708727e7e4dce41eb45d2f2e2
#
_cell.length_a   1.000
_cell.length_b   1.000
_cell.length_c   1.000
_cell.angle_alpha   90.00
_cell.angle_beta   90.00
_cell.angle_gamma   90.00
#
_symmetry.space_group_name_H-M   'P 1'
#
loop_
_entity.id
_entity.type
_entity.pdbx_description
1 polymer ?
#
loop_
_entity_poly.entity_id
_entity_poly.type
_entity_poly.pdbx_seq_one_letter_code
_entity_poly.pdbx_strand_id
1 'polypeptide(L)'
;MSSTLENATPYDTVRYASLAGRNVLITGGASGIGAEMVKAFSAQGSLVSFIDIDEAAGTATAAATGAAFVACDATDIAALRAAISGIEDRRDAIDVLVNNAARDDRHAMADVEPEAWRRTLALNLDHQFFATQAVTPRMIAAKRGSIIMFGSISWMRGVPGMVGYTAAKAAINGMTKTLARELGPSGIRVNCIVPGAIETERQTRLWTTPEMSQLFIERQALKFRLNGSHVARMALFLGSDESAGCTSANFIVDAGMS
;
A
#
# COMPACT_ATOMS: atom_id res chain seq x y z
N MET A 1 -2.40 14.81 -30.24
CA MET A 1 -3.01 13.50 -29.98
C MET A 1 -3.16 13.41 -28.46
N SER A 2 -4.37 13.62 -27.96
CA SER A 2 -4.68 13.48 -26.53
C SER A 2 -4.40 12.03 -26.15
N SER A 3 -3.53 11.80 -25.18
CA SER A 3 -3.12 10.45 -24.82
C SER A 3 -4.30 9.74 -24.15
N THR A 4 -4.74 8.65 -24.73
CA THR A 4 -5.76 7.73 -24.21
C THR A 4 -5.40 7.12 -22.86
N LEU A 5 -4.28 7.51 -22.25
CA LEU A 5 -3.81 7.04 -20.94
C LEU A 5 -4.26 7.93 -19.76
N GLU A 6 -4.86 9.11 -20.04
CA GLU A 6 -5.32 10.04 -19.00
C GLU A 6 -6.59 9.57 -18.26
N ASN A 7 -7.38 8.69 -18.86
CA ASN A 7 -8.56 8.11 -18.23
C ASN A 7 -8.21 6.75 -17.64
N ALA A 8 -8.19 6.65 -16.32
CA ALA A 8 -8.11 5.38 -15.61
C ALA A 8 -9.22 4.46 -16.14
N THR A 9 -8.84 3.44 -16.96
CA THR A 9 -9.79 2.43 -17.38
C THR A 9 -10.36 1.72 -16.15
N PRO A 10 -11.65 1.38 -16.12
CA PRO A 10 -12.24 0.61 -15.03
C PRO A 10 -11.45 -0.67 -14.70
N TYR A 11 -11.47 -1.13 -13.47
CA TYR A 11 -10.75 -2.33 -13.04
C TYR A 11 -11.31 -3.63 -13.64
N ASP A 12 -12.45 -3.56 -14.29
CA ASP A 12 -13.09 -4.67 -15.00
C ASP A 12 -12.52 -4.95 -16.40
N THR A 13 -11.65 -4.08 -16.92
CA THR A 13 -10.97 -4.29 -18.21
C THR A 13 -9.97 -5.45 -18.19
N VAL A 14 -9.45 -5.81 -17.00
CA VAL A 14 -8.61 -6.98 -16.78
C VAL A 14 -9.17 -7.76 -15.59
N ARG A 15 -9.43 -9.05 -15.78
CA ARG A 15 -9.88 -9.96 -14.74
C ARG A 15 -8.76 -10.88 -14.30
N TYR A 16 -8.46 -10.84 -13.01
CA TYR A 16 -7.62 -11.81 -12.32
C TYR A 16 -8.54 -12.82 -11.64
N ALA A 17 -8.86 -13.91 -12.34
CA ALA A 17 -9.83 -14.90 -11.85
C ALA A 17 -9.44 -15.48 -10.48
N SER A 18 -8.13 -15.57 -10.22
CA SER A 18 -7.58 -16.02 -8.95
C SER A 18 -7.86 -15.10 -7.75
N LEU A 19 -8.27 -13.84 -7.98
CA LEU A 19 -8.65 -12.89 -6.92
C LEU A 19 -10.10 -13.06 -6.44
N ALA A 20 -10.96 -13.72 -7.21
CA ALA A 20 -12.35 -13.93 -6.83
C ALA A 20 -12.43 -14.78 -5.55
N GLY A 21 -13.14 -14.25 -4.54
CA GLY A 21 -13.28 -14.90 -3.23
C GLY A 21 -12.03 -14.86 -2.34
N ARG A 22 -10.91 -14.28 -2.76
CA ARG A 22 -9.72 -14.11 -1.90
C ARG A 22 -9.98 -13.13 -0.77
N ASN A 23 -9.50 -13.49 0.41
CA ASN A 23 -9.55 -12.62 1.59
C ASN A 23 -8.39 -11.61 1.55
N VAL A 24 -8.71 -10.34 1.36
CA VAL A 24 -7.73 -9.26 1.18
C VAL A 24 -7.82 -8.29 2.34
N LEU A 25 -6.69 -8.00 2.99
CA LEU A 25 -6.57 -6.96 4.01
C LEU A 25 -5.71 -5.80 3.50
N ILE A 26 -6.21 -4.57 3.64
CA ILE A 26 -5.51 -3.34 3.26
C ILE A 26 -5.38 -2.43 4.47
N THR A 27 -4.17 -2.00 4.83
CA THR A 27 -3.96 -0.95 5.84
C THR A 27 -4.01 0.43 5.20
N GLY A 28 -4.64 1.41 5.85
CA GLY A 28 -4.81 2.76 5.29
C GLY A 28 -5.75 2.78 4.07
N GLY A 29 -6.89 2.08 4.16
CA GLY A 29 -7.82 1.88 3.05
C GLY A 29 -8.89 2.96 2.89
N ALA A 30 -8.95 3.95 3.78
CA ALA A 30 -10.05 4.94 3.76
C ALA A 30 -9.89 6.02 2.68
N SER A 31 -8.68 6.31 2.22
CA SER A 31 -8.42 7.41 1.29
C SER A 31 -7.25 7.15 0.33
N GLY A 32 -7.10 8.00 -0.67
CA GLY A 32 -5.95 8.02 -1.59
C GLY A 32 -5.69 6.69 -2.28
N ILE A 33 -4.43 6.24 -2.29
CA ILE A 33 -4.00 4.98 -2.92
C ILE A 33 -4.71 3.78 -2.29
N GLY A 34 -4.90 3.80 -0.95
CA GLY A 34 -5.57 2.72 -0.23
C GLY A 34 -7.01 2.53 -0.66
N ALA A 35 -7.79 3.60 -0.73
CA ALA A 35 -9.18 3.55 -1.19
C ALA A 35 -9.31 3.05 -2.65
N GLU A 36 -8.37 3.45 -3.52
CA GLU A 36 -8.32 2.93 -4.88
C GLU A 36 -8.01 1.43 -4.92
N MET A 37 -7.15 0.92 -4.04
CA MET A 37 -6.92 -0.52 -3.92
C MET A 37 -8.13 -1.26 -3.36
N VAL A 38 -8.85 -0.69 -2.37
CA VAL A 38 -10.11 -1.26 -1.87
C VAL A 38 -11.11 -1.41 -3.02
N LYS A 39 -11.32 -0.36 -3.82
CA LYS A 39 -12.19 -0.42 -5.02
C LYS A 39 -11.72 -1.48 -6.02
N ALA A 40 -10.43 -1.51 -6.30
CA ALA A 40 -9.85 -2.41 -7.29
C ALA A 40 -10.03 -3.88 -6.91
N PHE A 41 -9.67 -4.28 -5.69
CA PHE A 41 -9.85 -5.66 -5.22
C PHE A 41 -11.33 -6.04 -5.10
N SER A 42 -12.20 -5.13 -4.62
CA SER A 42 -13.64 -5.38 -4.60
C SER A 42 -14.22 -5.62 -6.00
N ALA A 43 -13.78 -4.85 -7.00
CA ALA A 43 -14.20 -5.05 -8.40
C ALA A 43 -13.74 -6.39 -8.99
N GLN A 44 -12.67 -7.01 -8.46
CA GLN A 44 -12.24 -8.37 -8.83
C GLN A 44 -13.03 -9.48 -8.11
N GLY A 45 -13.96 -9.11 -7.24
CA GLY A 45 -14.75 -10.08 -6.45
C GLY A 45 -14.02 -10.62 -5.22
N SER A 46 -12.97 -9.93 -4.75
CA SER A 46 -12.29 -10.27 -3.51
C SER A 46 -13.14 -9.91 -2.29
N LEU A 47 -12.97 -10.64 -1.19
CA LEU A 47 -13.53 -10.34 0.12
C LEU A 47 -12.61 -9.33 0.82
N VAL A 48 -12.83 -8.04 0.56
CA VAL A 48 -11.94 -6.99 1.06
C VAL A 48 -12.31 -6.58 2.49
N SER A 49 -11.31 -6.55 3.36
CA SER A 49 -11.32 -5.85 4.64
C SER A 49 -10.26 -4.76 4.63
N PHE A 50 -10.50 -3.63 5.26
CA PHE A 50 -9.49 -2.62 5.42
C PHE A 50 -9.55 -1.94 6.78
N ILE A 51 -8.39 -1.48 7.25
CA ILE A 51 -8.24 -0.72 8.49
C ILE A 51 -7.77 0.69 8.19
N ASP A 52 -8.30 1.64 8.94
CA ASP A 52 -7.88 3.05 8.91
C ASP A 52 -8.24 3.73 10.23
N ILE A 53 -7.57 4.84 10.53
CA ILE A 53 -7.89 5.68 11.70
C ILE A 53 -9.02 6.66 11.41
N ASP A 54 -9.26 7.00 10.13
CA ASP A 54 -10.32 7.93 9.71
C ASP A 54 -11.67 7.18 9.57
N GLU A 55 -12.47 7.24 10.63
CA GLU A 55 -13.76 6.55 10.69
C GLU A 55 -14.76 7.07 9.64
N ALA A 56 -14.77 8.38 9.39
CA ALA A 56 -15.71 8.99 8.44
C ALA A 56 -15.39 8.56 7.01
N ALA A 57 -14.13 8.68 6.59
CA ALA A 57 -13.69 8.27 5.27
C ALA A 57 -13.76 6.74 5.11
N GLY A 58 -13.46 5.98 6.17
CA GLY A 58 -13.57 4.52 6.19
C GLY A 58 -15.01 4.05 5.97
N THR A 59 -15.95 4.62 6.68
CA THR A 59 -17.39 4.33 6.51
C THR A 59 -17.87 4.65 5.09
N ALA A 60 -17.45 5.80 4.54
CA ALA A 60 -17.81 6.17 3.17
C ALA A 60 -17.24 5.20 2.12
N THR A 61 -15.96 4.82 2.26
CA THR A 61 -15.32 3.85 1.37
C THR A 61 -15.97 2.47 1.47
N ALA A 62 -16.30 2.00 2.67
CA ALA A 62 -17.02 0.74 2.88
C ALA A 62 -18.39 0.75 2.19
N ALA A 63 -19.17 1.82 2.36
CA ALA A 63 -20.48 1.96 1.71
C ALA A 63 -20.38 1.95 0.17
N ALA A 64 -19.35 2.58 -0.39
CA ALA A 64 -19.15 2.65 -1.84
C ALA A 64 -18.66 1.34 -2.48
N THR A 65 -18.01 0.46 -1.71
CA THR A 65 -17.31 -0.72 -2.25
C THR A 65 -17.86 -2.06 -1.77
N GLY A 66 -18.68 -2.07 -0.71
CA GLY A 66 -19.10 -3.28 0.00
C GLY A 66 -17.98 -3.94 0.83
N ALA A 67 -16.80 -3.32 0.94
CA ALA A 67 -15.70 -3.81 1.76
C ALA A 67 -15.99 -3.65 3.26
N ALA A 68 -15.39 -4.50 4.09
CA ALA A 68 -15.51 -4.40 5.54
C ALA A 68 -14.49 -3.39 6.09
N PHE A 69 -14.95 -2.39 6.82
CA PHE A 69 -14.12 -1.40 7.50
C PHE A 69 -13.93 -1.75 8.97
N VAL A 70 -12.71 -1.58 9.48
CA VAL A 70 -12.36 -1.65 10.90
C VAL A 70 -11.59 -0.39 11.27
N ALA A 71 -12.16 0.42 12.17
CA ALA A 71 -11.46 1.59 12.73
C ALA A 71 -10.31 1.11 13.61
N CYS A 72 -9.07 1.50 13.27
CA CYS A 72 -7.88 1.09 14.01
C CYS A 72 -6.71 2.02 13.70
N ASP A 73 -6.02 2.49 14.75
CA ASP A 73 -4.71 3.11 14.61
C ASP A 73 -3.65 2.00 14.40
N ALA A 74 -3.09 1.95 13.21
CA ALA A 74 -2.07 0.95 12.86
C ALA A 74 -0.76 1.09 13.68
N THR A 75 -0.56 2.20 14.40
CA THR A 75 0.59 2.38 15.30
C THR A 75 0.39 1.74 16.67
N ASP A 76 -0.86 1.47 17.06
CA ASP A 76 -1.18 0.62 18.22
C ASP A 76 -1.11 -0.86 17.79
N ILE A 77 0.00 -1.48 18.08
CA ILE A 77 0.27 -2.87 17.65
C ILE A 77 -0.70 -3.87 18.30
N ALA A 78 -1.18 -3.60 19.52
CA ALA A 78 -2.15 -4.47 20.17
C ALA A 78 -3.51 -4.38 19.47
N ALA A 79 -3.97 -3.17 19.17
CA ALA A 79 -5.20 -2.92 18.41
C ALA A 79 -5.11 -3.49 16.98
N LEU A 80 -3.97 -3.32 16.31
CA LEU A 80 -3.71 -3.86 14.97
C LEU A 80 -3.82 -5.39 14.95
N ARG A 81 -3.18 -6.07 15.89
CA ARG A 81 -3.27 -7.53 16.01
C ARG A 81 -4.68 -8.01 16.32
N ALA A 82 -5.40 -7.33 17.21
CA ALA A 82 -6.79 -7.65 17.53
C ALA A 82 -7.71 -7.47 16.32
N ALA A 83 -7.54 -6.38 15.55
CA ALA A 83 -8.27 -6.13 14.32
C ALA A 83 -8.03 -7.22 13.27
N ILE A 84 -6.77 -7.62 13.06
CA ILE A 84 -6.39 -8.69 12.12
C ILE A 84 -6.99 -10.03 12.56
N SER A 85 -6.83 -10.43 13.84
CA SER A 85 -7.42 -11.65 14.36
C SER A 85 -8.95 -11.67 14.18
N GLY A 86 -9.63 -10.58 14.50
CA GLY A 86 -11.08 -10.48 14.32
C GLY A 86 -11.53 -10.54 12.86
N ILE A 87 -10.71 -10.14 11.91
CA ILE A 87 -10.98 -10.30 10.47
C ILE A 87 -10.82 -11.77 10.07
N GLU A 88 -9.73 -12.41 10.48
CA GLU A 88 -9.44 -13.82 10.19
C GLU A 88 -10.44 -14.77 10.84
N ASP A 89 -10.95 -14.46 12.04
CA ASP A 89 -11.95 -15.28 12.71
C ASP A 89 -13.32 -15.27 12.00
N ARG A 90 -13.59 -14.23 11.20
CA ARG A 90 -14.82 -14.13 10.42
C ARG A 90 -14.70 -14.67 8.99
N ARG A 91 -13.49 -14.74 8.44
CA ARG A 91 -13.26 -14.96 6.99
C ARG A 91 -12.12 -15.93 6.67
N ASP A 92 -11.60 -16.67 7.64
CA ASP A 92 -10.40 -17.50 7.53
C ASP A 92 -9.12 -16.69 7.25
N ALA A 93 -8.05 -17.39 6.85
CA ALA A 93 -6.76 -16.80 6.59
C ALA A 93 -6.83 -15.64 5.56
N ILE A 94 -6.10 -14.58 5.82
CA ILE A 94 -5.88 -13.53 4.83
C ILE A 94 -4.99 -14.07 3.72
N ASP A 95 -5.46 -14.03 2.48
CA ASP A 95 -4.71 -14.47 1.28
C ASP A 95 -3.76 -13.38 0.78
N VAL A 96 -4.19 -12.11 0.88
CA VAL A 96 -3.41 -10.95 0.42
C VAL A 96 -3.39 -9.88 1.51
N LEU A 97 -2.19 -9.52 1.97
CA LEU A 97 -1.98 -8.37 2.85
C LEU A 97 -1.36 -7.22 2.04
N VAL A 98 -1.98 -6.03 2.10
CA VAL A 98 -1.45 -4.80 1.51
C VAL A 98 -1.11 -3.81 2.62
N ASN A 99 0.17 -3.61 2.88
CA ASN A 99 0.71 -2.72 3.91
C ASN A 99 0.87 -1.29 3.39
N ASN A 100 -0.25 -0.58 3.19
CA ASN A 100 -0.27 0.74 2.54
C ASN A 100 -0.25 1.94 3.51
N ALA A 101 -0.77 1.82 4.73
CA ALA A 101 -0.86 2.94 5.66
C ALA A 101 0.48 3.70 5.79
N ALA A 102 0.45 5.01 5.63
CA ALA A 102 1.64 5.85 5.67
C ALA A 102 1.31 7.34 5.75
N ARG A 103 2.27 8.15 6.22
CA ARG A 103 2.21 9.62 6.14
C ARG A 103 3.60 10.17 5.82
N ASP A 104 3.63 11.13 4.89
CA ASP A 104 4.81 11.84 4.42
C ASP A 104 4.91 13.24 5.03
N ASP A 105 4.70 13.36 6.34
CA ASP A 105 4.75 14.64 7.04
C ASP A 105 6.12 15.30 6.85
N ARG A 106 6.10 16.55 6.42
CA ARG A 106 7.32 17.31 6.11
C ARG A 106 7.81 18.11 7.32
N HIS A 107 9.13 18.16 7.47
CA HIS A 107 9.80 18.83 8.59
C HIS A 107 11.22 19.27 8.21
N ALA A 108 11.76 20.30 8.82
CA ALA A 108 13.18 20.56 8.76
C ALA A 108 13.94 19.56 9.64
N MET A 109 15.14 19.17 9.24
CA MET A 109 15.97 18.19 9.98
C MET A 109 16.23 18.66 11.42
N ALA A 110 16.47 19.95 11.61
CA ALA A 110 16.77 20.53 12.93
C ALA A 110 15.60 20.47 13.92
N ASP A 111 14.35 20.35 13.42
CA ASP A 111 13.13 20.38 14.23
C ASP A 111 12.61 18.97 14.58
N VAL A 112 13.36 17.92 14.22
CA VAL A 112 12.93 16.54 14.47
C VAL A 112 13.23 16.12 15.90
N GLU A 113 12.21 16.08 16.72
CA GLU A 113 12.29 15.54 18.08
C GLU A 113 12.26 14.01 18.11
N PRO A 114 12.89 13.34 19.10
CA PRO A 114 12.91 11.89 19.21
C PRO A 114 11.53 11.22 19.18
N GLU A 115 10.52 11.83 19.77
CA GLU A 115 9.14 11.34 19.78
C GLU A 115 8.51 11.42 18.39
N ALA A 116 8.74 12.51 17.64
CA ALA A 116 8.29 12.67 16.27
C ALA A 116 8.94 11.64 15.35
N TRP A 117 10.23 11.39 15.53
CA TRP A 117 10.97 10.34 14.83
C TRP A 117 10.35 8.96 15.08
N ARG A 118 10.12 8.57 16.34
CA ARG A 118 9.54 7.28 16.71
C ARG A 118 8.14 7.12 16.13
N ARG A 119 7.27 8.15 16.21
CA ARG A 119 5.93 8.12 15.60
C ARG A 119 6.00 7.94 14.09
N THR A 120 6.95 8.59 13.42
CA THR A 120 7.15 8.44 11.97
C THR A 120 7.54 7.00 11.61
N LEU A 121 8.44 6.38 12.36
CA LEU A 121 8.82 4.98 12.15
C LEU A 121 7.67 4.02 12.48
N ALA A 122 6.97 4.22 13.59
CA ALA A 122 5.84 3.40 13.99
C ALA A 122 4.79 3.31 12.88
N LEU A 123 4.41 4.45 12.27
CA LEU A 123 3.44 4.46 11.19
C LEU A 123 4.00 3.96 9.85
N ASN A 124 5.22 4.34 9.47
CA ASN A 124 5.71 4.10 8.11
C ASN A 124 6.53 2.81 7.96
N LEU A 125 6.93 2.17 9.06
CA LEU A 125 7.74 0.95 9.07
C LEU A 125 7.16 -0.13 9.98
N ASP A 126 7.00 0.15 11.29
CA ASP A 126 6.72 -0.88 12.28
C ASP A 126 5.39 -1.59 12.01
N HIS A 127 4.34 -0.82 11.65
CA HIS A 127 3.04 -1.42 11.34
C HIS A 127 3.10 -2.44 10.21
N GLN A 128 3.94 -2.21 9.17
CA GLN A 128 4.08 -3.15 8.06
C GLN A 128 4.70 -4.48 8.52
N PHE A 129 5.67 -4.41 9.43
CA PHE A 129 6.25 -5.61 10.02
C PHE A 129 5.24 -6.35 10.89
N PHE A 130 4.56 -5.64 11.81
CA PHE A 130 3.66 -6.28 12.77
C PHE A 130 2.35 -6.77 12.14
N ALA A 131 1.83 -6.12 11.11
CA ALA A 131 0.71 -6.64 10.32
C ALA A 131 1.13 -7.92 9.57
N THR A 132 2.32 -7.92 8.97
CA THR A 132 2.89 -9.11 8.32
C THR A 132 3.03 -10.25 9.32
N GLN A 133 3.62 -9.99 10.50
CA GLN A 133 3.77 -10.99 11.55
C GLN A 133 2.41 -11.57 11.99
N ALA A 134 1.38 -10.73 12.08
CA ALA A 134 0.06 -11.17 12.55
C ALA A 134 -0.64 -12.13 11.58
N VAL A 135 -0.56 -11.89 10.26
CA VAL A 135 -1.21 -12.76 9.24
C VAL A 135 -0.41 -14.03 8.93
N THR A 136 0.90 -14.00 9.17
CA THR A 136 1.82 -15.07 8.76
C THR A 136 1.46 -16.47 9.31
N PRO A 137 1.04 -16.68 10.57
CA PRO A 137 0.72 -18.01 11.07
C PRO A 137 -0.36 -18.75 10.28
N ARG A 138 -1.45 -18.04 9.90
CA ARG A 138 -2.52 -18.65 9.10
C ARG A 138 -2.13 -18.81 7.64
N MET A 139 -1.34 -17.89 7.07
CA MET A 139 -0.77 -18.05 5.72
C MET A 139 0.15 -19.28 5.63
N ILE A 140 1.02 -19.51 6.64
CA ILE A 140 1.88 -20.70 6.72
C ILE A 140 1.06 -21.98 6.77
N ALA A 141 0.03 -22.02 7.61
CA ALA A 141 -0.87 -23.18 7.71
C ALA A 141 -1.59 -23.44 6.38
N ALA A 142 -2.00 -22.39 5.67
CA ALA A 142 -2.63 -22.48 4.36
C ALA A 142 -1.65 -22.77 3.21
N LYS A 143 -0.33 -22.66 3.44
CA LYS A 143 0.75 -22.77 2.45
C LYS A 143 0.58 -21.84 1.25
N ARG A 144 0.03 -20.67 1.46
CA ARG A 144 -0.19 -19.64 0.45
C ARG A 144 -0.32 -18.26 1.09
N GLY A 145 0.09 -17.25 0.34
CA GLY A 145 -0.09 -15.85 0.74
C GLY A 145 0.63 -14.90 -0.22
N SER A 146 0.13 -13.67 -0.29
CA SER A 146 0.82 -12.57 -0.96
C SER A 146 0.87 -11.37 -0.03
N ILE A 147 2.06 -10.94 0.33
CA ILE A 147 2.31 -9.77 1.18
C ILE A 147 2.89 -8.66 0.30
N ILE A 148 2.19 -7.54 0.22
CA ILE A 148 2.55 -6.38 -0.57
C ILE A 148 2.96 -5.25 0.37
N MET A 149 4.26 -4.98 0.42
CA MET A 149 4.85 -3.89 1.18
C MET A 149 4.79 -2.59 0.36
N PHE A 150 4.77 -1.44 1.03
CA PHE A 150 4.75 -0.14 0.35
C PHE A 150 5.99 0.69 0.68
N GLY A 151 6.90 0.79 -0.28
CA GLY A 151 8.04 1.68 -0.30
C GLY A 151 7.68 3.09 -0.79
N SER A 152 8.64 3.78 -1.36
CA SER A 152 8.52 5.08 -2.05
C SER A 152 9.80 5.36 -2.83
N ILE A 153 9.74 6.06 -3.95
CA ILE A 153 10.95 6.56 -4.63
C ILE A 153 11.67 7.68 -3.85
N SER A 154 11.10 8.17 -2.75
CA SER A 154 11.68 9.27 -1.95
C SER A 154 13.11 9.00 -1.50
N TRP A 155 13.41 7.75 -1.13
CA TRP A 155 14.76 7.37 -0.70
C TRP A 155 15.75 7.27 -1.87
N MET A 156 15.29 6.87 -3.06
CA MET A 156 16.11 6.80 -4.28
C MET A 156 16.50 8.21 -4.74
N ARG A 157 15.61 9.18 -4.53
CA ARG A 157 15.77 10.55 -4.98
C ARG A 157 16.36 11.49 -3.93
N GLY A 158 16.53 11.04 -2.69
CA GLY A 158 17.02 11.89 -1.60
C GLY A 158 16.13 13.11 -1.36
N VAL A 159 14.81 12.95 -1.32
CA VAL A 159 13.87 14.08 -1.17
C VAL A 159 14.05 14.74 0.20
N PRO A 160 14.38 16.04 0.27
CA PRO A 160 14.58 16.74 1.54
C PRO A 160 13.29 16.96 2.30
N GLY A 161 13.40 17.25 3.61
CA GLY A 161 12.27 17.61 4.46
C GLY A 161 11.39 16.44 4.91
N MET A 162 11.88 15.20 4.79
CA MET A 162 11.14 14.00 5.22
C MET A 162 12.08 12.84 5.62
N VAL A 163 13.14 13.14 6.36
CA VAL A 163 14.21 12.18 6.64
C VAL A 163 13.71 10.90 7.31
N GLY A 164 12.80 10.98 8.29
CA GLY A 164 12.23 9.82 8.98
C GLY A 164 11.38 8.94 8.04
N TYR A 165 10.54 9.57 7.21
CA TYR A 165 9.78 8.86 6.18
C TYR A 165 10.69 8.17 5.18
N THR A 166 11.68 8.88 4.66
CA THR A 166 12.65 8.34 3.69
C THR A 166 13.42 7.15 4.27
N ALA A 167 13.88 7.25 5.52
CA ALA A 167 14.55 6.16 6.22
C ALA A 167 13.65 4.92 6.37
N ALA A 168 12.39 5.11 6.79
CA ALA A 168 11.39 4.04 6.90
C ALA A 168 11.17 3.36 5.53
N LYS A 169 10.96 4.15 4.48
CA LYS A 169 10.69 3.62 3.14
C LYS A 169 11.90 2.93 2.50
N ALA A 170 13.12 3.33 2.85
CA ALA A 170 14.34 2.60 2.47
C ALA A 170 14.44 1.25 3.21
N ALA A 171 14.15 1.21 4.51
CA ALA A 171 14.20 0.00 5.32
C ALA A 171 13.25 -1.11 4.82
N ILE A 172 12.09 -0.74 4.29
CA ILE A 172 11.09 -1.68 3.75
C ILE A 172 11.68 -2.53 2.62
N ASN A 173 12.60 -2.01 1.81
CA ASN A 173 13.23 -2.79 0.73
C ASN A 173 14.08 -3.95 1.30
N GLY A 174 14.85 -3.69 2.36
CA GLY A 174 15.61 -4.73 3.07
C GLY A 174 14.67 -5.76 3.72
N MET A 175 13.64 -5.27 4.43
CA MET A 175 12.64 -6.11 5.10
C MET A 175 11.90 -7.01 4.10
N THR A 176 11.51 -6.50 2.94
CA THR A 176 10.89 -7.28 1.85
C THR A 176 11.74 -8.46 1.43
N LYS A 177 13.05 -8.25 1.25
CA LYS A 177 13.97 -9.31 0.82
C LYS A 177 14.14 -10.40 1.88
N THR A 178 14.27 -10.00 3.14
CA THR A 178 14.43 -10.94 4.26
C THR A 178 13.17 -11.78 4.43
N LEU A 179 11.99 -11.13 4.54
CA LEU A 179 10.71 -11.83 4.71
C LEU A 179 10.39 -12.75 3.54
N ALA A 180 10.72 -12.37 2.30
CA ALA A 180 10.53 -13.24 1.13
C ALA A 180 11.34 -14.54 1.24
N ARG A 181 12.55 -14.50 1.81
CA ARG A 181 13.38 -15.69 2.03
C ARG A 181 12.89 -16.56 3.18
N GLU A 182 12.43 -15.94 4.26
CA GLU A 182 11.91 -16.64 5.44
C GLU A 182 10.57 -17.34 5.14
N LEU A 183 9.67 -16.65 4.41
CA LEU A 183 8.30 -17.11 4.19
C LEU A 183 8.12 -17.91 2.89
N GLY A 184 9.03 -17.75 1.93
CA GLY A 184 9.01 -18.45 0.64
C GLY A 184 8.88 -19.96 0.73
N PRO A 185 9.61 -20.68 1.61
CA PRO A 185 9.44 -22.12 1.81
C PRO A 185 8.01 -22.54 2.22
N SER A 186 7.22 -21.61 2.75
CA SER A 186 5.81 -21.83 3.09
C SER A 186 4.83 -21.42 1.98
N GLY A 187 5.32 -21.09 0.78
CA GLY A 187 4.47 -20.69 -0.34
C GLY A 187 3.97 -19.24 -0.27
N ILE A 188 4.59 -18.40 0.55
CA ILE A 188 4.20 -17.01 0.74
C ILE A 188 5.15 -16.10 -0.04
N ARG A 189 4.58 -15.23 -0.89
CA ARG A 189 5.34 -14.21 -1.64
C ARG A 189 5.36 -12.89 -0.88
N VAL A 190 6.49 -12.21 -0.90
CA VAL A 190 6.61 -10.86 -0.32
C VAL A 190 7.26 -9.94 -1.35
N ASN A 191 6.55 -8.91 -1.77
CA ASN A 191 7.01 -7.92 -2.73
C ASN A 191 6.77 -6.51 -2.22
N CYS A 192 7.47 -5.53 -2.79
CA CYS A 192 7.29 -4.12 -2.46
C CYS A 192 6.83 -3.33 -3.69
N ILE A 193 5.73 -2.60 -3.58
CA ILE A 193 5.40 -1.55 -4.54
C ILE A 193 6.11 -0.28 -4.11
N VAL A 194 6.74 0.41 -5.06
CA VAL A 194 7.49 1.64 -4.84
C VAL A 194 6.85 2.76 -5.67
N PRO A 195 5.84 3.47 -5.12
CA PRO A 195 5.15 4.52 -5.85
C PRO A 195 6.03 5.76 -6.04
N GLY A 196 5.80 6.45 -7.18
CA GLY A 196 6.30 7.78 -7.48
C GLY A 196 5.43 8.90 -6.89
N ALA A 197 5.36 10.02 -7.60
CA ALA A 197 4.52 11.16 -7.25
C ALA A 197 3.06 10.89 -7.66
N ILE A 198 2.34 10.15 -6.82
CA ILE A 198 0.95 9.78 -7.05
C ILE A 198 0.04 10.93 -6.60
N GLU A 199 -0.83 11.38 -7.50
CA GLU A 199 -1.83 12.39 -7.20
C GLU A 199 -2.90 11.79 -6.28
N THR A 200 -3.03 12.38 -5.08
CA THR A 200 -4.05 12.05 -4.09
C THR A 200 -4.66 13.34 -3.57
N GLU A 201 -5.90 13.29 -3.07
CA GLU A 201 -6.56 14.46 -2.49
C GLU A 201 -5.70 15.13 -1.40
N ARG A 202 -5.08 14.32 -0.52
CA ARG A 202 -4.17 14.83 0.52
C ARG A 202 -2.99 15.59 -0.09
N GLN A 203 -2.32 15.03 -1.09
CA GLN A 203 -1.17 15.68 -1.71
C GLN A 203 -1.58 16.97 -2.43
N THR A 204 -2.68 16.95 -3.16
CA THR A 204 -3.21 18.13 -3.85
C THR A 204 -3.55 19.24 -2.86
N ARG A 205 -4.20 18.90 -1.74
CA ARG A 205 -4.57 19.89 -0.72
C ARG A 205 -3.38 20.49 0.03
N LEU A 206 -2.33 19.71 0.33
CA LEU A 206 -1.25 20.12 1.23
C LEU A 206 0.02 20.58 0.52
N TRP A 207 0.34 20.01 -0.63
CA TRP A 207 1.69 20.12 -1.18
C TRP A 207 1.75 20.43 -2.67
N THR A 208 0.72 20.12 -3.45
CA THR A 208 0.82 20.19 -4.92
C THR A 208 0.24 21.50 -5.45
N THR A 209 1.11 22.40 -5.94
CA THR A 209 0.71 23.52 -6.76
C THR A 209 0.67 23.10 -8.24
N PRO A 210 0.03 23.89 -9.15
CA PRO A 210 0.09 23.64 -10.59
C PRO A 210 1.53 23.52 -11.12
N GLU A 211 2.44 24.37 -10.63
CA GLU A 211 3.86 24.39 -11.01
C GLU A 211 4.56 23.10 -10.54
N MET A 212 4.30 22.65 -9.32
CA MET A 212 4.84 21.37 -8.85
C MET A 212 4.29 20.19 -9.63
N SER A 213 3.01 20.23 -10.01
CA SER A 213 2.39 19.20 -10.85
C SER A 213 3.08 19.12 -12.20
N GLN A 214 3.33 20.27 -12.82
CA GLN A 214 4.07 20.36 -14.10
C GLN A 214 5.51 19.84 -13.95
N LEU A 215 6.20 20.21 -12.88
CA LEU A 215 7.57 19.73 -12.59
C LEU A 215 7.62 18.21 -12.43
N PHE A 216 6.60 17.59 -11.83
CA PHE A 216 6.53 16.13 -11.75
C PHE A 216 6.41 15.51 -13.15
N ILE A 217 5.53 16.04 -14.01
CA ILE A 217 5.38 15.58 -15.41
C ILE A 217 6.69 15.74 -16.18
N GLU A 218 7.38 16.86 -16.03
CA GLU A 218 8.65 17.12 -16.73
C GLU A 218 9.74 16.11 -16.36
N ARG A 219 9.80 15.73 -15.08
CA ARG A 219 10.79 14.76 -14.56
C ARG A 219 10.46 13.30 -14.88
N GLN A 220 9.23 12.99 -15.25
CA GLN A 220 8.82 11.66 -15.65
C GLN A 220 9.20 11.35 -17.10
N ALA A 221 9.46 10.08 -17.41
CA ALA A 221 9.57 9.63 -18.80
C ALA A 221 8.20 9.68 -19.50
N LEU A 222 7.14 9.21 -18.81
CA LEU A 222 5.76 9.32 -19.30
C LEU A 222 5.15 10.65 -18.85
N LYS A 223 4.60 11.43 -19.81
CA LYS A 223 4.20 12.84 -19.62
C LYS A 223 2.74 12.99 -19.19
N PHE A 224 2.36 12.36 -18.07
CA PHE A 224 1.04 12.51 -17.44
C PHE A 224 1.13 12.34 -15.92
N ARG A 225 0.11 12.78 -15.18
CA ARG A 225 0.06 12.59 -13.73
C ARG A 225 -0.36 11.17 -13.40
N LEU A 226 0.40 10.51 -12.51
CA LEU A 226 0.00 9.24 -11.92
C LEU A 226 -1.05 9.46 -10.84
N ASN A 227 -2.04 8.59 -10.78
CA ASN A 227 -3.05 8.53 -9.72
C ASN A 227 -3.07 7.15 -9.05
N GLY A 228 -3.92 6.98 -8.05
CA GLY A 228 -3.99 5.74 -7.26
C GLY A 228 -4.29 4.49 -8.08
N SER A 229 -5.00 4.62 -9.23
CA SER A 229 -5.34 3.47 -10.06
C SER A 229 -4.13 2.78 -10.69
N HIS A 230 -3.07 3.52 -11.01
CA HIS A 230 -1.84 2.95 -11.55
C HIS A 230 -1.16 2.04 -10.52
N VAL A 231 -1.19 2.44 -9.25
CA VAL A 231 -0.66 1.64 -8.14
C VAL A 231 -1.56 0.44 -7.83
N ALA A 232 -2.89 0.66 -7.83
CA ALA A 232 -3.86 -0.40 -7.57
C ALA A 232 -3.77 -1.55 -8.60
N ARG A 233 -3.51 -1.26 -9.88
CA ARG A 233 -3.30 -2.28 -10.91
C ARG A 233 -2.09 -3.16 -10.62
N MET A 234 -0.98 -2.57 -10.14
CA MET A 234 0.18 -3.33 -9.70
C MET A 234 -0.14 -4.19 -8.47
N ALA A 235 -0.93 -3.66 -7.53
CA ALA A 235 -1.36 -4.41 -6.35
C ALA A 235 -2.25 -5.61 -6.74
N LEU A 236 -3.19 -5.46 -7.69
CA LEU A 236 -3.99 -6.57 -8.22
C LEU A 236 -3.10 -7.67 -8.82
N PHE A 237 -2.14 -7.30 -9.68
CA PHE A 237 -1.19 -8.27 -10.24
C PHE A 237 -0.43 -9.01 -9.16
N LEU A 238 0.17 -8.30 -8.20
CA LEU A 238 0.96 -8.90 -7.12
C LEU A 238 0.11 -9.73 -6.15
N GLY A 239 -1.17 -9.38 -5.96
CA GLY A 239 -2.12 -10.14 -5.15
C GLY A 239 -2.59 -11.43 -5.81
N SER A 240 -2.56 -11.49 -7.14
CA SER A 240 -3.08 -12.59 -7.95
C SER A 240 -2.06 -13.72 -8.12
N ASP A 241 -2.56 -14.89 -8.57
CA ASP A 241 -1.71 -16.06 -8.87
C ASP A 241 -0.87 -15.86 -10.14
N GLU A 242 -1.22 -14.89 -11.01
CA GLU A 242 -0.46 -14.53 -12.20
C GLU A 242 0.93 -13.98 -11.87
N SER A 243 1.13 -13.54 -10.62
CA SER A 243 2.44 -13.16 -10.09
C SER A 243 3.14 -14.26 -9.27
N ALA A 244 2.78 -15.54 -9.47
CA ALA A 244 3.30 -16.67 -8.69
C ALA A 244 4.85 -16.78 -8.72
N GLY A 245 5.50 -16.35 -9.78
CA GLY A 245 6.96 -16.27 -9.89
C GLY A 245 7.60 -15.00 -9.29
N CYS A 246 6.80 -14.06 -8.75
CA CYS A 246 7.29 -12.79 -8.26
C CYS A 246 7.39 -12.79 -6.72
N THR A 247 8.59 -12.73 -6.19
CA THR A 247 8.86 -12.52 -4.77
C THR A 247 10.19 -11.82 -4.56
N SER A 248 10.41 -11.16 -3.42
CA SER A 248 11.65 -10.46 -3.08
C SER A 248 11.99 -9.26 -4.01
N ALA A 249 11.01 -8.73 -4.72
CA ALA A 249 11.22 -7.69 -5.73
C ALA A 249 10.57 -6.35 -5.36
N ASN A 250 11.17 -5.28 -5.90
CA ASN A 250 10.61 -3.93 -5.88
C ASN A 250 9.97 -3.62 -7.23
N PHE A 251 8.70 -3.26 -7.22
CA PHE A 251 7.93 -2.88 -8.40
C PHE A 251 7.70 -1.37 -8.39
N ILE A 252 8.46 -0.66 -9.19
CA ILE A 252 8.43 0.80 -9.28
C ILE A 252 7.25 1.22 -10.15
N VAL A 253 6.41 2.13 -9.64
CA VAL A 253 5.27 2.71 -10.33
C VAL A 253 5.39 4.24 -10.25
N ASP A 254 6.25 4.81 -11.08
CA ASP A 254 6.67 6.22 -11.00
C ASP A 254 6.72 6.95 -12.36
N ALA A 255 6.25 6.32 -13.42
CA ALA A 255 6.32 6.85 -14.79
C ALA A 255 7.75 7.16 -15.27
N GLY A 256 8.76 6.49 -14.71
CA GLY A 256 10.17 6.70 -15.03
C GLY A 256 10.74 8.00 -14.45
N MET A 257 10.43 8.26 -13.17
CA MET A 257 10.89 9.46 -12.46
C MET A 257 12.19 9.21 -11.65
N SER A 258 12.45 7.97 -11.20
CA SER A 258 13.64 7.59 -10.42
C SER A 258 14.80 7.12 -11.27
#